data_1bb359160390c0034c7d3a57068ec8fd
#
_entry.id   1bb359160390c0034c7d3a57068ec8fd
#
_cell.length_a   1.000
_cell.length_b   1.000
_cell.length_c   1.000
_cell.angle_alpha   90.00
_cell.angle_beta   90.00
_cell.angle_gamma   90.00
#
_symmetry.space_group_name_H-M   'P 1'
#
loop_
_entity.id
_entity.type
_entity.pdbx_description
1 polymer ?
#
loop_
_entity_poly.entity_id
_entity_poly.type
_entity_poly.pdbx_seq_one_letter_code
_entity_poly.pdbx_strand_id
1 'polypeptide(L)'
;MIRSLLGPQRSRLNRRAFLRGTAGVALGLPFLESLPERSAWAAGSAPVFSLFICAVDGVVPANFFPNALGELTADNLAAAGKATSQLSSHAKNLLFVRGVNWPKGTQADAHAESLCMVLTALPPATTGNNATAAGPSADWVIARKVQGDTAPLTLYAGSKRGYINERLSFSAANTVTAASNNPYELYQKLVGIVSPDGTPAPGAAEAQRLLVESRKSIHDLVRDDLKALMGNSRMSSADRQRLQLHFDSIRDMEVTMGGMGTEMVKGCSWSGIEISQLEALQDFKFTQNGMIEDIARLQMSLVALAFACNYNRTATLQWGDGTDGTVYDVPSNATLQWKFNFICNGTMSDSAAADNPLATQAHAEIDALRMQTFAAGLDHFKARELQDKSFVLWTNGFADCPAYSSKDVPHIIWGDGGGHLKQGMYVDAGNTSNSPLLNSLITAAIQDTGETMDTFGAGPAGQLPAVLAP
;
A
#
# COMPACT_ATOMS: atom_id res chain seq x y z
N MET A 1 40.38 38.02 22.24
CA MET A 1 39.17 38.55 22.91
C MET A 1 38.18 39.02 21.86
N ILE A 2 37.26 38.18 21.48
CA ILE A 2 36.07 38.60 20.72
C ILE A 2 34.90 37.85 21.37
N ARG A 3 34.09 38.59 22.16
CA ARG A 3 32.85 38.08 22.75
C ARG A 3 31.79 38.06 21.66
N SER A 4 31.23 36.89 21.39
CA SER A 4 30.09 36.72 20.55
C SER A 4 28.82 37.30 21.16
N LEU A 5 28.23 38.23 20.44
CA LEU A 5 26.88 38.76 20.67
C LEU A 5 25.87 37.81 20.00
N LEU A 6 25.48 36.78 20.70
CA LEU A 6 24.27 36.03 20.39
C LEU A 6 23.28 36.26 21.53
N GLY A 7 22.44 37.27 21.34
CA GLY A 7 21.25 37.48 22.17
C GLY A 7 20.25 36.36 21.98
N PRO A 8 19.42 36.02 22.98
CA PRO A 8 18.46 34.96 22.88
C PRO A 8 17.47 35.23 21.74
N GLN A 9 17.47 34.40 20.70
CA GLN A 9 16.41 34.44 19.70
C GLN A 9 15.08 34.17 20.42
N ARG A 10 14.27 35.23 20.55
CA ARG A 10 12.90 35.11 21.02
C ARG A 10 12.11 34.28 19.99
N SER A 11 11.84 33.03 20.29
CA SER A 11 10.96 32.18 19.50
C SER A 11 9.58 32.89 19.46
N ARG A 12 9.16 33.30 18.27
CA ARG A 12 7.82 33.81 18.05
C ARG A 12 6.86 32.64 18.04
N LEU A 13 6.14 32.46 19.13
CA LEU A 13 5.03 31.48 19.18
C LEU A 13 3.95 31.95 18.20
N ASN A 14 3.58 31.09 17.26
CA ASN A 14 2.48 31.28 16.33
C ASN A 14 1.25 30.52 16.82
N ARG A 15 0.03 30.88 16.37
CA ARG A 15 -1.24 30.19 16.72
C ARG A 15 -1.21 28.65 16.47
N ARG A 16 -0.20 28.16 15.75
CA ARG A 16 0.10 26.74 15.45
C ARG A 16 1.53 26.44 15.80
N ALA A 17 1.79 26.42 17.07
CA ALA A 17 3.02 25.85 17.56
C ALA A 17 2.89 24.34 17.68
N PHE A 18 3.95 23.62 17.30
CA PHE A 18 4.14 22.24 17.67
C PHE A 18 5.03 22.20 18.92
N LEU A 19 4.61 21.46 19.93
CA LEU A 19 5.52 21.08 20.99
C LEU A 19 6.41 19.96 20.49
N ARG A 20 7.72 20.16 20.54
CA ARG A 20 8.71 19.17 20.12
C ARG A 20 9.39 18.59 21.34
N GLY A 21 9.21 17.29 21.56
CA GLY A 21 9.89 16.57 22.62
C GLY A 21 11.32 16.20 22.24
N THR A 22 12.11 15.80 23.22
CA THR A 22 13.53 15.43 23.09
C THR A 22 13.80 14.22 22.19
N ALA A 23 12.77 13.45 21.82
CA ALA A 23 12.85 12.29 20.93
C ALA A 23 12.30 12.56 19.51
N GLY A 24 12.15 13.84 19.10
CA GLY A 24 11.67 14.19 17.78
C GLY A 24 10.14 14.12 17.62
N VAL A 25 9.40 13.83 18.69
CA VAL A 25 7.93 13.82 18.70
C VAL A 25 7.41 15.26 18.62
N ALA A 26 6.44 15.52 17.76
CA ALA A 26 5.76 16.79 17.63
C ALA A 26 4.26 16.63 17.89
N LEU A 27 3.71 17.46 18.76
CA LEU A 27 2.29 17.49 19.08
C LEU A 27 1.67 18.78 18.51
N GLY A 28 0.62 18.63 17.67
CA GLY A 28 -0.18 19.75 17.19
C GLY A 28 -1.01 20.34 18.31
N LEU A 29 -0.96 21.68 18.46
CA LEU A 29 -1.75 22.39 19.47
C LEU A 29 -3.15 22.72 18.94
N PRO A 30 -4.17 22.79 19.80
CA PRO A 30 -5.50 23.24 19.42
C PRO A 30 -5.46 24.68 18.94
N PHE A 31 -6.54 25.10 18.27
CA PHE A 31 -6.68 26.49 17.81
C PHE A 31 -6.68 27.47 19.00
N LEU A 32 -5.67 28.32 19.07
CA LEU A 32 -5.45 29.31 20.14
C LEU A 32 -5.67 30.71 19.57
N GLU A 33 -6.79 31.37 19.93
CA GLU A 33 -7.20 32.65 19.38
C GLU A 33 -6.26 33.81 19.72
N SER A 34 -5.53 33.71 20.83
CA SER A 34 -4.57 34.73 21.29
C SER A 34 -3.27 34.77 20.50
N LEU A 35 -3.02 33.79 19.60
CA LEU A 35 -1.81 33.71 18.81
C LEU A 35 -2.08 34.02 17.32
N PRO A 36 -1.15 34.68 16.57
CA PRO A 36 -1.37 35.09 15.18
C PRO A 36 -1.52 33.89 14.21
N GLU A 37 -2.37 34.05 13.19
CA GLU A 37 -2.74 32.99 12.22
C GLU A 37 -1.63 32.55 11.29
N ARG A 38 -1.51 31.24 11.13
CA ARG A 38 -1.06 30.53 9.90
C ARG A 38 -1.90 29.26 9.70
N SER A 39 -2.26 28.98 8.46
CA SER A 39 -3.25 28.02 7.98
C SER A 39 -3.35 26.65 8.70
N ALA A 40 -4.58 26.12 8.94
CA ALA A 40 -4.93 24.97 9.75
C ALA A 40 -4.61 23.62 9.09
N TRP A 41 -3.88 22.77 9.81
CA TRP A 41 -3.83 21.35 9.54
C TRP A 41 -4.67 20.66 10.61
N ALA A 42 -5.55 19.75 10.19
CA ALA A 42 -6.45 19.04 11.09
C ALA A 42 -5.65 18.21 12.10
N ALA A 43 -6.14 18.13 13.32
CA ALA A 43 -5.67 17.18 14.32
C ALA A 43 -5.78 15.75 13.75
N GLY A 44 -4.76 14.94 13.93
CA GLY A 44 -4.46 13.69 13.29
C GLY A 44 -5.66 12.88 12.79
N SER A 45 -5.71 12.71 11.46
CA SER A 45 -6.52 11.67 10.84
C SER A 45 -6.07 10.29 11.36
N ALA A 46 -7.00 9.33 11.37
CA ALA A 46 -6.67 7.96 11.75
C ALA A 46 -5.60 7.39 10.79
N PRO A 47 -4.76 6.46 11.27
CA PRO A 47 -3.75 5.83 10.43
C PRO A 47 -4.37 5.14 9.22
N VAL A 48 -3.77 5.35 8.05
CA VAL A 48 -4.15 4.69 6.80
C VAL A 48 -3.12 3.64 6.42
N PHE A 49 -3.59 2.48 5.96
CA PHE A 49 -2.78 1.36 5.55
C PHE A 49 -2.79 1.22 4.02
N SER A 50 -1.68 0.79 3.44
CA SER A 50 -1.51 0.72 1.99
C SER A 50 -0.94 -0.63 1.54
N LEU A 51 -1.63 -1.31 0.63
CA LEU A 51 -1.12 -2.49 -0.06
C LEU A 51 -1.03 -2.19 -1.56
N PHE A 52 0.15 -2.40 -2.13
CA PHE A 52 0.40 -2.29 -3.55
C PHE A 52 0.62 -3.69 -4.14
N ILE A 53 -0.26 -4.12 -5.02
CA ILE A 53 -0.18 -5.39 -5.73
C ILE A 53 0.17 -5.12 -7.19
N CYS A 54 1.21 -5.75 -7.71
CA CYS A 54 1.54 -5.70 -9.11
C CYS A 54 1.56 -7.11 -9.69
N ALA A 55 0.61 -7.41 -10.56
CA ALA A 55 0.66 -8.58 -11.43
C ALA A 55 1.58 -8.33 -12.63
N VAL A 56 1.87 -9.37 -13.36
CA VAL A 56 2.79 -9.31 -14.50
C VAL A 56 2.12 -9.75 -15.79
N ASP A 57 2.78 -9.47 -16.90
CA ASP A 57 2.44 -9.93 -18.25
C ASP A 57 1.11 -9.42 -18.81
N GLY A 58 0.67 -8.23 -18.36
CA GLY A 58 -0.50 -7.53 -18.90
C GLY A 58 -1.82 -8.22 -18.62
N VAL A 59 -2.83 -7.75 -19.30
CA VAL A 59 -4.19 -8.33 -19.31
C VAL A 59 -4.69 -8.43 -20.75
N VAL A 60 -5.84 -9.06 -20.95
CA VAL A 60 -6.59 -8.98 -22.22
C VAL A 60 -7.54 -7.78 -22.16
N PRO A 61 -7.20 -6.57 -22.68
CA PRO A 61 -7.95 -5.34 -22.40
C PRO A 61 -9.44 -5.44 -22.80
N ALA A 62 -9.73 -6.11 -23.92
CA ALA A 62 -11.09 -6.33 -24.39
C ALA A 62 -11.96 -7.14 -23.39
N ASN A 63 -11.33 -8.00 -22.57
CA ASN A 63 -12.00 -8.90 -21.63
C ASN A 63 -11.75 -8.51 -20.16
N PHE A 64 -11.10 -7.38 -19.89
CA PHE A 64 -10.72 -6.99 -18.54
C PHE A 64 -11.57 -5.87 -17.96
N PHE A 65 -11.58 -4.69 -18.58
CA PHE A 65 -12.22 -3.50 -18.06
C PHE A 65 -13.76 -3.58 -18.05
N PRO A 66 -14.44 -2.91 -17.10
CA PRO A 66 -15.90 -2.69 -17.19
C PRO A 66 -16.30 -2.01 -18.51
N ASN A 67 -17.56 -2.16 -18.91
CA ASN A 67 -18.02 -1.72 -20.24
C ASN A 67 -18.11 -0.20 -20.41
N ALA A 68 -18.31 0.56 -19.32
CA ALA A 68 -18.50 2.02 -19.39
C ALA A 68 -17.91 2.70 -18.16
N LEU A 69 -17.42 3.92 -18.37
CA LEU A 69 -17.02 4.84 -17.30
C LEU A 69 -18.22 5.28 -16.46
N GLY A 70 -17.99 5.68 -15.23
CA GLY A 70 -19.00 6.20 -14.33
C GLY A 70 -19.19 5.32 -13.09
N GLU A 71 -20.41 5.29 -12.56
CA GLU A 71 -20.74 4.57 -11.33
C GLU A 71 -20.60 3.05 -11.49
N LEU A 72 -19.96 2.41 -10.48
CA LEU A 72 -19.86 0.96 -10.37
C LEU A 72 -20.91 0.43 -9.41
N THR A 73 -21.74 -0.48 -9.89
CA THR A 73 -22.66 -1.26 -9.06
C THR A 73 -22.34 -2.75 -9.19
N ALA A 74 -22.78 -3.55 -8.21
CA ALA A 74 -22.60 -5.00 -8.30
C ALA A 74 -23.20 -5.56 -9.60
N ASP A 75 -24.38 -5.06 -9.99
CA ASP A 75 -25.10 -5.54 -11.17
C ASP A 75 -24.38 -5.17 -12.48
N ASN A 76 -23.94 -3.90 -12.65
CA ASN A 76 -23.29 -3.49 -13.90
C ASN A 76 -21.90 -4.13 -14.06
N LEU A 77 -21.19 -4.35 -12.94
CA LEU A 77 -19.90 -5.02 -12.97
C LEU A 77 -20.06 -6.53 -13.25
N ALA A 78 -21.04 -7.20 -12.62
CA ALA A 78 -21.35 -8.60 -12.89
C ALA A 78 -21.83 -8.81 -14.34
N ALA A 79 -22.72 -7.94 -14.82
CA ALA A 79 -23.27 -8.03 -16.18
C ALA A 79 -22.23 -7.76 -17.29
N ALA A 80 -21.08 -7.17 -16.96
CA ALA A 80 -20.02 -6.92 -17.93
C ALA A 80 -19.45 -8.20 -18.55
N GLY A 81 -19.49 -9.34 -17.83
CA GLY A 81 -18.93 -10.62 -18.30
C GLY A 81 -17.42 -10.58 -18.55
N LYS A 82 -16.73 -9.69 -17.85
CA LYS A 82 -15.28 -9.48 -17.95
C LYS A 82 -14.54 -10.13 -16.78
N ALA A 83 -13.23 -10.22 -16.82
CA ALA A 83 -12.43 -10.71 -15.69
C ALA A 83 -12.75 -9.96 -14.39
N THR A 84 -12.90 -8.64 -14.45
CA THR A 84 -13.24 -7.80 -13.30
C THR A 84 -14.66 -8.00 -12.76
N SER A 85 -15.53 -8.77 -13.44
CA SER A 85 -16.87 -9.15 -12.92
C SER A 85 -16.76 -9.97 -11.63
N GLN A 86 -15.63 -10.64 -11.41
CA GLN A 86 -15.34 -11.36 -10.16
C GLN A 86 -15.30 -10.42 -8.93
N LEU A 87 -15.14 -9.11 -9.14
CA LEU A 87 -15.09 -8.10 -8.09
C LEU A 87 -16.45 -7.48 -7.76
N SER A 88 -17.54 -7.97 -8.33
CA SER A 88 -18.89 -7.37 -8.21
C SER A 88 -19.37 -7.17 -6.77
N SER A 89 -19.04 -8.10 -5.85
CA SER A 89 -19.35 -7.99 -4.41
C SER A 89 -18.64 -6.81 -3.69
N HIS A 90 -17.62 -6.26 -4.32
CA HIS A 90 -16.83 -5.14 -3.80
C HIS A 90 -17.10 -3.81 -4.54
N ALA A 91 -18.00 -3.79 -5.54
CA ALA A 91 -18.20 -2.66 -6.46
C ALA A 91 -18.25 -1.29 -5.79
N LYS A 92 -18.92 -1.17 -4.64
CA LYS A 92 -19.07 0.09 -3.88
C LYS A 92 -17.75 0.61 -3.29
N ASN A 93 -16.79 -0.28 -3.07
CA ASN A 93 -15.48 0.04 -2.49
C ASN A 93 -14.36 0.00 -3.53
N LEU A 94 -14.69 -0.02 -4.81
CA LEU A 94 -13.74 -0.06 -5.91
C LEU A 94 -13.67 1.27 -6.65
N LEU A 95 -12.46 1.62 -7.06
CA LEU A 95 -12.18 2.67 -8.01
C LEU A 95 -11.34 2.06 -9.14
N PHE A 96 -11.91 1.98 -10.34
CA PHE A 96 -11.16 1.61 -11.54
C PHE A 96 -10.62 2.88 -12.19
N VAL A 97 -9.35 2.84 -12.60
CA VAL A 97 -8.67 3.95 -13.25
C VAL A 97 -8.02 3.45 -14.53
N ARG A 98 -8.36 4.07 -15.65
CA ARG A 98 -7.68 3.89 -16.92
C ARG A 98 -6.97 5.17 -17.34
N GLY A 99 -6.23 5.13 -18.46
CA GLY A 99 -5.53 6.31 -18.97
C GLY A 99 -4.27 6.68 -18.16
N VAL A 100 -3.73 5.75 -17.38
CA VAL A 100 -2.46 5.92 -16.65
C VAL A 100 -1.36 5.14 -17.38
N ASN A 101 -0.21 5.77 -17.57
CA ASN A 101 0.91 5.23 -18.32
C ASN A 101 2.16 5.13 -17.44
N TRP A 102 3.00 4.14 -17.74
CA TRP A 102 4.37 4.12 -17.18
C TRP A 102 5.25 5.16 -17.87
N PRO A 103 6.29 5.68 -17.19
CA PRO A 103 7.35 6.43 -17.84
C PRO A 103 7.94 5.62 -19.01
N LYS A 104 8.45 6.31 -20.03
CA LYS A 104 9.08 5.63 -21.17
C LYS A 104 10.39 5.00 -20.70
N GLY A 105 10.47 3.66 -20.75
CA GLY A 105 11.70 2.89 -20.62
C GLY A 105 12.47 2.83 -21.94
N THR A 106 13.60 2.14 -21.96
CA THR A 106 14.40 1.90 -23.16
C THR A 106 13.85 0.75 -23.99
N GLN A 107 13.02 -0.10 -23.38
CA GLN A 107 12.49 -1.34 -23.94
C GLN A 107 13.56 -2.39 -24.27
N ALA A 108 14.73 -2.30 -23.64
CA ALA A 108 15.78 -3.32 -23.79
C ALA A 108 15.36 -4.65 -23.14
N ASP A 109 14.64 -4.59 -22.04
CA ASP A 109 13.85 -5.68 -21.46
C ASP A 109 12.59 -5.09 -20.84
N ALA A 110 11.48 -5.17 -21.55
CA ALA A 110 10.24 -4.52 -21.16
C ALA A 110 9.72 -5.03 -19.80
N HIS A 111 9.89 -6.32 -19.50
CA HIS A 111 9.41 -6.93 -18.23
C HIS A 111 10.16 -6.36 -17.02
N ALA A 112 11.49 -6.35 -17.04
CA ALA A 112 12.29 -5.83 -15.95
C ALA A 112 12.14 -4.31 -15.78
N GLU A 113 12.12 -3.58 -16.89
CA GLU A 113 11.99 -2.12 -16.88
C GLU A 113 10.61 -1.67 -16.36
N SER A 114 9.53 -2.34 -16.78
CA SER A 114 8.18 -1.98 -16.36
C SER A 114 8.02 -2.12 -14.84
N LEU A 115 8.46 -3.23 -14.25
CA LEU A 115 8.38 -3.48 -12.82
C LEU A 115 9.12 -2.40 -11.99
N CYS A 116 10.25 -1.88 -12.50
CA CYS A 116 10.97 -0.78 -11.85
C CYS A 116 10.17 0.53 -11.84
N MET A 117 9.28 0.75 -12.83
CA MET A 117 8.54 2.00 -13.01
C MET A 117 7.21 2.03 -12.26
N VAL A 118 6.64 0.86 -11.94
CA VAL A 118 5.29 0.74 -11.33
C VAL A 118 5.13 1.60 -10.09
N LEU A 119 6.02 1.46 -9.10
CA LEU A 119 5.93 2.17 -7.83
C LEU A 119 6.96 3.29 -7.65
N THR A 120 7.75 3.60 -8.67
CA THR A 120 8.71 4.71 -8.61
C THR A 120 8.30 5.90 -9.48
N ALA A 121 7.49 5.67 -10.51
CA ALA A 121 7.16 6.65 -11.55
C ALA A 121 8.41 7.31 -12.16
N LEU A 122 9.52 6.58 -12.21
CA LEU A 122 10.78 7.02 -12.79
C LEU A 122 11.17 6.07 -13.92
N PRO A 123 11.82 6.55 -15.00
CA PRO A 123 12.53 5.65 -15.89
C PRO A 123 13.55 4.81 -15.13
N PRO A 124 13.85 3.57 -15.56
CA PRO A 124 14.80 2.72 -14.85
C PRO A 124 16.22 3.37 -14.85
N ALA A 125 16.98 3.14 -13.77
CA ALA A 125 18.35 3.61 -13.65
C ALA A 125 19.32 2.79 -14.53
N THR A 126 19.06 1.49 -14.65
CA THR A 126 19.77 0.55 -15.54
C THR A 126 18.77 -0.16 -16.42
N THR A 127 19.21 -0.75 -17.51
CA THR A 127 18.36 -1.31 -18.57
C THR A 127 18.57 -2.81 -18.77
N GLY A 128 17.70 -3.43 -19.57
CA GLY A 128 17.73 -4.85 -19.84
C GLY A 128 17.27 -5.69 -18.65
N ASN A 129 17.59 -6.98 -18.66
CA ASN A 129 17.19 -7.93 -17.63
C ASN A 129 17.73 -7.65 -16.22
N ASN A 130 18.69 -6.73 -16.11
CA ASN A 130 19.23 -6.22 -14.85
C ASN A 130 18.70 -4.82 -14.52
N ALA A 131 17.57 -4.40 -15.09
CA ALA A 131 16.96 -3.12 -14.81
C ALA A 131 16.73 -2.92 -13.31
N THR A 132 17.06 -1.72 -12.84
CA THR A 132 16.87 -1.28 -11.45
C THR A 132 16.22 0.10 -11.43
N ALA A 133 15.58 0.44 -10.34
CA ALA A 133 14.89 1.72 -10.21
C ALA A 133 15.85 2.90 -9.99
N ALA A 134 15.48 4.07 -10.47
CA ALA A 134 16.24 5.32 -10.31
C ALA A 134 16.01 6.01 -8.95
N GLY A 135 15.08 5.51 -8.12
CA GLY A 135 14.75 6.07 -6.82
C GLY A 135 13.96 5.10 -5.94
N PRO A 136 13.62 5.51 -4.71
CA PRO A 136 12.79 4.71 -3.83
C PRO A 136 11.38 4.57 -4.39
N SER A 137 10.75 3.42 -4.12
CA SER A 137 9.35 3.17 -4.45
C SER A 137 8.40 3.79 -3.43
N ALA A 138 7.13 3.94 -3.81
CA ALA A 138 6.09 4.60 -3.02
C ALA A 138 5.91 3.97 -1.62
N ASP A 139 5.99 2.65 -1.49
CA ASP A 139 5.92 1.92 -0.22
C ASP A 139 7.04 2.35 0.74
N TRP A 140 8.27 2.51 0.26
CA TRP A 140 9.38 3.00 1.08
C TRP A 140 9.25 4.48 1.46
N VAL A 141 8.71 5.30 0.55
CA VAL A 141 8.43 6.71 0.85
C VAL A 141 7.37 6.81 1.96
N ILE A 142 6.30 6.03 1.86
CA ILE A 142 5.26 5.93 2.89
C ILE A 142 5.87 5.41 4.20
N ALA A 143 6.59 4.28 4.17
CA ALA A 143 7.18 3.67 5.36
C ALA A 143 8.00 4.67 6.18
N ARG A 144 8.90 5.42 5.52
CA ARG A 144 9.73 6.44 6.18
C ARG A 144 8.92 7.58 6.81
N LYS A 145 7.73 7.86 6.32
CA LYS A 145 6.86 8.92 6.83
C LYS A 145 6.02 8.48 8.02
N VAL A 146 5.52 7.23 8.00
CA VAL A 146 4.49 6.78 8.95
C VAL A 146 4.92 5.67 9.91
N GLN A 147 6.06 5.01 9.67
CA GLN A 147 6.56 3.91 10.52
C GLN A 147 8.07 3.99 10.82
N GLY A 148 8.71 5.14 10.54
CA GLY A 148 10.10 5.41 10.85
C GLY A 148 11.07 4.44 10.16
N ASP A 149 11.93 3.75 10.94
CA ASP A 149 12.94 2.82 10.42
C ASP A 149 12.39 1.43 10.06
N THR A 150 11.10 1.18 10.31
CA THR A 150 10.48 -0.12 9.96
C THR A 150 10.28 -0.22 8.45
N ALA A 151 10.86 -1.23 7.83
CA ALA A 151 10.71 -1.50 6.40
C ALA A 151 9.25 -1.87 6.05
N PRO A 152 8.79 -1.59 4.81
CA PRO A 152 7.53 -2.11 4.33
C PRO A 152 7.53 -3.64 4.31
N LEU A 153 6.35 -4.27 4.44
CA LEU A 153 6.21 -5.70 4.15
C LEU A 153 6.37 -5.91 2.65
N THR A 154 7.38 -6.68 2.26
CA THR A 154 7.65 -6.95 0.85
C THR A 154 7.41 -8.42 0.57
N LEU A 155 6.39 -8.72 -0.23
CA LEU A 155 5.84 -10.04 -0.44
C LEU A 155 5.87 -10.41 -1.93
N TYR A 156 5.87 -11.71 -2.19
CA TYR A 156 5.97 -12.25 -3.52
C TYR A 156 5.10 -13.50 -3.65
N ALA A 157 4.27 -13.56 -4.69
CA ALA A 157 3.57 -14.77 -5.07
C ALA A 157 4.14 -15.25 -6.40
N GLY A 158 4.98 -16.28 -6.35
CA GLY A 158 5.64 -16.79 -7.54
C GLY A 158 6.94 -17.54 -7.24
N SER A 159 7.52 -18.09 -8.29
CA SER A 159 8.80 -18.80 -8.24
C SER A 159 9.98 -17.84 -8.39
N LYS A 160 10.91 -17.85 -7.45
CA LYS A 160 12.17 -17.08 -7.57
C LYS A 160 13.20 -17.77 -8.48
N ARG A 161 12.77 -18.43 -9.52
CA ARG A 161 13.64 -19.16 -10.45
C ARG A 161 13.93 -18.40 -11.74
N GLY A 162 13.12 -17.38 -12.04
CA GLY A 162 13.31 -16.52 -13.21
C GLY A 162 14.50 -15.58 -13.02
N TYR A 163 14.96 -14.98 -14.10
CA TYR A 163 16.00 -13.95 -14.06
C TYR A 163 15.48 -12.58 -13.67
N ILE A 164 14.16 -12.37 -13.73
CA ILE A 164 13.46 -11.15 -13.30
C ILE A 164 12.57 -11.51 -12.12
N ASN A 165 13.17 -11.62 -10.96
CA ASN A 165 12.46 -11.94 -9.73
C ASN A 165 11.80 -10.68 -9.14
N GLU A 166 12.09 -10.36 -7.88
CA GLU A 166 11.56 -9.17 -7.24
C GLU A 166 12.12 -7.89 -7.86
N ARG A 167 11.22 -6.98 -8.31
CA ARG A 167 11.54 -5.69 -8.91
C ARG A 167 10.53 -4.59 -8.53
N LEU A 168 9.65 -4.84 -7.57
CA LEU A 168 8.57 -3.92 -7.25
C LEU A 168 8.96 -2.89 -6.17
N SER A 169 9.65 -3.33 -5.11
CA SER A 169 10.02 -2.50 -3.96
C SER A 169 11.50 -2.14 -3.98
N PHE A 170 11.79 -0.83 -3.84
CA PHE A 170 13.14 -0.28 -3.85
C PHE A 170 13.31 0.70 -2.68
N SER A 171 14.31 0.45 -1.83
CA SER A 171 14.60 1.35 -0.71
C SER A 171 15.32 2.63 -1.16
N ALA A 172 16.06 2.57 -2.26
CA ALA A 172 16.77 3.70 -2.88
C ALA A 172 17.04 3.37 -4.35
N ALA A 173 17.63 4.30 -5.08
CA ALA A 173 18.13 4.04 -6.42
C ALA A 173 19.04 2.80 -6.40
N ASN A 174 18.83 1.90 -7.36
CA ASN A 174 19.56 0.63 -7.54
C ASN A 174 19.50 -0.34 -6.34
N THR A 175 18.61 -0.13 -5.37
CA THR A 175 18.56 -0.93 -4.15
C THR A 175 17.20 -1.61 -4.02
N VAL A 176 17.09 -2.80 -4.61
CA VAL A 176 15.88 -3.63 -4.53
C VAL A 176 15.70 -4.17 -3.11
N THR A 177 14.46 -4.22 -2.63
CA THR A 177 14.09 -4.86 -1.37
C THR A 177 13.69 -6.29 -1.65
N ALA A 178 14.34 -7.25 -0.99
CA ALA A 178 14.01 -8.66 -1.13
C ALA A 178 12.58 -8.94 -0.62
N ALA A 179 11.83 -9.71 -1.39
CA ALA A 179 10.47 -10.08 -1.06
C ALA A 179 10.38 -11.53 -0.59
N SER A 180 9.53 -11.81 0.41
CA SER A 180 9.26 -13.18 0.85
C SER A 180 8.19 -13.82 -0.03
N ASN A 181 8.47 -15.00 -0.56
CA ASN A 181 7.50 -15.80 -1.29
C ASN A 181 6.91 -16.95 -0.46
N ASN A 182 7.25 -17.04 0.82
CA ASN A 182 6.66 -18.00 1.74
C ASN A 182 5.75 -17.29 2.77
N PRO A 183 4.41 -17.44 2.70
CA PRO A 183 3.50 -16.87 3.67
C PRO A 183 3.78 -17.29 5.12
N TYR A 184 4.37 -18.48 5.33
CA TYR A 184 4.72 -18.97 6.66
C TYR A 184 5.71 -18.05 7.40
N GLU A 185 6.61 -17.37 6.69
CA GLU A 185 7.55 -16.42 7.30
C GLU A 185 6.83 -15.22 7.93
N LEU A 186 5.81 -14.67 7.26
CA LEU A 186 4.99 -13.59 7.81
C LEU A 186 4.06 -14.13 8.92
N TYR A 187 3.50 -15.33 8.74
CA TYR A 187 2.71 -16.00 9.77
C TYR A 187 3.48 -16.12 11.08
N GLN A 188 4.72 -16.61 11.06
CA GLN A 188 5.56 -16.73 12.26
C GLN A 188 5.80 -15.39 12.96
N LYS A 189 6.04 -14.31 12.19
CA LYS A 189 6.21 -12.97 12.75
C LYS A 189 4.95 -12.48 13.46
N LEU A 190 3.77 -12.75 12.89
CA LEU A 190 2.48 -12.35 13.48
C LEU A 190 2.08 -13.21 14.68
N VAL A 191 2.39 -14.51 14.68
CA VAL A 191 2.20 -15.39 15.86
C VAL A 191 3.01 -14.88 17.06
N GLY A 192 4.19 -14.31 16.82
CA GLY A 192 4.99 -13.64 17.88
C GLY A 192 4.31 -12.42 18.50
N ILE A 193 3.24 -11.91 17.89
CA ILE A 193 2.47 -10.73 18.37
C ILE A 193 1.11 -11.14 18.94
N VAL A 194 0.40 -12.00 18.20
CA VAL A 194 -0.93 -12.50 18.56
C VAL A 194 -0.93 -14.01 18.37
N SER A 195 -1.11 -14.76 19.45
CA SER A 195 -1.20 -16.23 19.36
C SER A 195 -2.50 -16.67 18.69
N PRO A 196 -2.48 -17.76 17.89
CA PRO A 196 -3.67 -18.29 17.23
C PRO A 196 -4.79 -18.72 18.18
N ASP A 197 -4.46 -19.09 19.40
CA ASP A 197 -5.40 -19.46 20.48
C ASP A 197 -5.90 -18.27 21.29
N GLY A 198 -5.51 -17.04 20.91
CA GLY A 198 -5.88 -15.81 21.61
C GLY A 198 -5.11 -15.57 22.92
N THR A 199 -4.15 -16.41 23.26
CA THR A 199 -3.24 -16.16 24.38
C THR A 199 -2.11 -15.23 23.94
N PRO A 200 -1.61 -14.30 24.79
CA PRO A 200 -0.41 -13.54 24.45
C PRO A 200 0.78 -14.48 24.23
N ALA A 201 1.46 -14.36 23.10
CA ALA A 201 2.67 -15.15 22.84
C ALA A 201 3.71 -14.92 23.96
N PRO A 202 4.50 -15.92 24.34
CA PRO A 202 5.62 -15.74 25.27
C PRO A 202 6.54 -14.63 24.75
N GLY A 203 6.61 -13.51 25.49
CA GLY A 203 7.32 -12.29 25.04
C GLY A 203 6.46 -11.25 24.33
N ALA A 204 5.20 -11.53 23.95
CA ALA A 204 4.29 -10.53 23.38
C ALA A 204 4.05 -9.37 24.36
N ALA A 205 3.97 -9.63 25.65
CA ALA A 205 3.89 -8.60 26.68
C ALA A 205 5.14 -7.71 26.70
N GLU A 206 6.33 -8.25 26.47
CA GLU A 206 7.58 -7.49 26.36
C GLU A 206 7.68 -6.75 25.03
N ALA A 207 7.32 -7.36 23.90
CA ALA A 207 7.23 -6.71 22.59
C ALA A 207 6.16 -5.60 22.60
N GLN A 208 5.03 -5.83 23.24
CA GLN A 208 3.97 -4.84 23.43
C GLN A 208 4.41 -3.75 24.43
N ARG A 209 5.16 -4.10 25.48
CA ARG A 209 5.77 -3.15 26.40
C ARG A 209 6.83 -2.29 25.71
N LEU A 210 7.68 -2.86 24.87
CA LEU A 210 8.65 -2.12 24.04
C LEU A 210 7.96 -1.24 23.00
N LEU A 211 6.85 -1.68 22.41
CA LEU A 211 5.99 -0.86 21.56
C LEU A 211 5.31 0.28 22.34
N VAL A 212 4.86 0.03 23.56
CA VAL A 212 4.27 1.04 24.45
C VAL A 212 5.37 1.95 25.02
N GLU A 213 6.54 1.44 25.34
CA GLU A 213 7.70 2.25 25.78
C GLU A 213 8.31 3.08 24.65
N SER A 214 8.32 2.57 23.40
CA SER A 214 8.65 3.37 22.22
C SER A 214 7.59 4.44 21.92
N ARG A 215 6.38 4.21 22.39
CA ARG A 215 5.25 5.16 22.42
C ARG A 215 5.11 5.79 23.80
N LYS A 216 6.26 6.20 24.44
CA LYS A 216 6.19 7.04 25.63
C LYS A 216 5.13 8.11 25.39
N SER A 217 4.23 8.29 26.37
CA SER A 217 3.15 9.27 26.31
C SER A 217 3.66 10.54 25.63
N ILE A 218 2.99 10.94 24.55
CA ILE A 218 3.29 12.21 23.85
C ILE A 218 3.31 13.35 24.87
N HIS A 219 2.43 13.28 25.85
CA HIS A 219 2.36 14.22 26.98
C HIS A 219 3.69 14.26 27.77
N ASP A 220 4.28 13.12 28.09
CA ASP A 220 5.54 13.07 28.85
C ASP A 220 6.73 13.58 28.02
N LEU A 221 6.72 13.36 26.70
CA LEU A 221 7.76 13.82 25.78
C LEU A 221 7.75 15.35 25.55
N VAL A 222 6.58 15.98 25.64
CA VAL A 222 6.41 17.42 25.40
C VAL A 222 6.11 18.21 26.69
N ARG A 223 6.17 17.55 27.84
CA ARG A 223 5.77 18.11 29.15
C ARG A 223 6.45 19.43 29.51
N ASP A 224 7.74 19.56 29.24
CA ASP A 224 8.50 20.75 29.61
C ASP A 224 8.16 21.93 28.69
N ASP A 225 7.96 21.67 27.40
CA ASP A 225 7.51 22.67 26.44
C ASP A 225 6.05 23.09 26.71
N LEU A 226 5.19 22.15 27.12
CA LEU A 226 3.83 22.44 27.55
C LEU A 226 3.80 23.37 28.78
N LYS A 227 4.62 23.08 29.80
CA LYS A 227 4.76 23.96 30.98
C LYS A 227 5.21 25.35 30.60
N ALA A 228 6.20 25.45 29.70
CA ALA A 228 6.67 26.73 29.20
C ALA A 228 5.58 27.49 28.44
N LEU A 229 4.77 26.79 27.63
CA LEU A 229 3.66 27.38 26.88
C LEU A 229 2.54 27.83 27.81
N MET A 230 2.13 27.00 28.78
CA MET A 230 1.10 27.36 29.78
C MET A 230 1.51 28.55 30.65
N GLY A 231 2.81 28.72 30.93
CA GLY A 231 3.37 29.84 31.67
C GLY A 231 3.53 31.12 30.87
N ASN A 232 3.22 31.12 29.55
CA ASN A 232 3.39 32.27 28.70
C ASN A 232 2.36 33.38 29.06
N SER A 233 2.86 34.56 29.43
CA SER A 233 2.03 35.71 29.84
C SER A 233 1.12 36.29 28.72
N ARG A 234 1.42 35.97 27.45
CA ARG A 234 0.62 36.38 26.29
C ARG A 234 -0.55 35.45 25.98
N MET A 235 -0.63 34.33 26.64
CA MET A 235 -1.73 33.37 26.43
C MET A 235 -2.95 33.77 27.25
N SER A 236 -4.11 33.82 26.62
CA SER A 236 -5.38 34.09 27.31
C SER A 236 -5.76 32.94 28.26
N SER A 237 -6.61 33.21 29.25
CA SER A 237 -7.17 32.18 30.13
C SER A 237 -8.01 31.19 29.35
N ALA A 238 -8.75 31.63 28.33
CA ALA A 238 -9.53 30.76 27.46
C ALA A 238 -8.66 29.79 26.66
N ASP A 239 -7.52 30.27 26.12
CA ASP A 239 -6.60 29.41 25.39
C ASP A 239 -5.87 28.43 26.29
N ARG A 240 -5.53 28.81 27.54
CA ARG A 240 -4.99 27.86 28.54
C ARG A 240 -5.99 26.75 28.84
N GLN A 241 -7.27 27.10 29.00
CA GLN A 241 -8.33 26.10 29.24
C GLN A 241 -8.52 25.17 28.05
N ARG A 242 -8.53 25.68 26.80
CA ARG A 242 -8.59 24.87 25.58
C ARG A 242 -7.39 23.93 25.47
N LEU A 243 -6.20 24.44 25.77
CA LEU A 243 -4.98 23.67 25.76
C LEU A 243 -5.02 22.56 26.80
N GLN A 244 -5.48 22.86 28.02
CA GLN A 244 -5.65 21.86 29.08
C GLN A 244 -6.63 20.77 28.66
N LEU A 245 -7.82 21.13 28.18
CA LEU A 245 -8.83 20.17 27.69
C LEU A 245 -8.30 19.27 26.55
N HIS A 246 -7.49 19.85 25.67
CA HIS A 246 -6.87 19.09 24.59
C HIS A 246 -5.87 18.04 25.12
N PHE A 247 -5.02 18.41 26.07
CA PHE A 247 -4.09 17.48 26.70
C PHE A 247 -4.79 16.43 27.57
N ASP A 248 -5.84 16.81 28.30
CA ASP A 248 -6.66 15.88 29.06
C ASP A 248 -7.32 14.84 28.12
N SER A 249 -7.84 15.29 26.96
CA SER A 249 -8.40 14.40 25.93
C SER A 249 -7.33 13.46 25.34
N ILE A 250 -6.11 13.93 25.10
CA ILE A 250 -5.00 13.05 24.66
C ILE A 250 -4.64 12.07 25.76
N ARG A 251 -4.59 12.50 27.02
CA ARG A 251 -4.32 11.64 28.17
C ARG A 251 -5.39 10.57 28.35
N ASP A 252 -6.66 10.93 28.20
CA ASP A 252 -7.77 9.99 28.23
C ASP A 252 -7.69 8.97 27.10
N MET A 253 -7.30 9.39 25.88
CA MET A 253 -7.00 8.47 24.77
C MET A 253 -5.79 7.58 25.06
N GLU A 254 -4.71 8.12 25.62
CA GLU A 254 -3.52 7.34 26.00
C GLU A 254 -3.85 6.33 27.13
N VAL A 255 -4.64 6.74 28.13
CA VAL A 255 -5.11 5.86 29.22
C VAL A 255 -6.03 4.80 28.66
N THR A 256 -6.94 5.15 27.75
CA THR A 256 -7.83 4.21 27.06
C THR A 256 -7.01 3.23 26.22
N MET A 257 -5.99 3.69 25.47
CA MET A 257 -5.07 2.84 24.72
C MET A 257 -4.14 2.02 25.63
N GLY A 258 -3.69 2.56 26.76
CA GLY A 258 -2.87 1.87 27.77
C GLY A 258 -3.68 0.89 28.63
N GLY A 259 -4.96 1.19 28.87
CA GLY A 259 -5.92 0.27 29.52
C GLY A 259 -6.43 -0.85 28.61
N MET A 260 -6.23 -0.73 27.30
CA MET A 260 -6.49 -1.78 26.30
C MET A 260 -5.48 -2.94 26.33
N GLY A 261 -4.71 -3.08 27.40
CA GLY A 261 -3.78 -4.21 27.60
C GLY A 261 -4.47 -5.58 27.66
N THR A 262 -5.78 -5.68 27.46
CA THR A 262 -6.54 -6.93 27.43
C THR A 262 -7.68 -6.97 26.40
N GLU A 263 -8.08 -5.86 25.77
CA GLU A 263 -8.99 -5.92 24.64
C GLU A 263 -8.18 -5.92 23.33
N MET A 264 -8.23 -7.04 22.62
CA MET A 264 -7.66 -7.13 21.26
C MET A 264 -8.27 -6.03 20.39
N VAL A 265 -7.43 -5.26 19.72
CA VAL A 265 -7.88 -4.26 18.74
C VAL A 265 -8.85 -4.96 17.79
N LYS A 266 -10.05 -4.39 17.60
CA LYS A 266 -11.09 -4.98 16.75
C LYS A 266 -10.51 -5.33 15.38
N GLY A 267 -10.62 -6.60 15.00
CA GLY A 267 -10.04 -7.12 13.74
C GLY A 267 -8.62 -7.72 13.86
N CYS A 268 -7.86 -7.44 14.93
CA CYS A 268 -6.57 -8.08 15.20
C CYS A 268 -6.79 -9.45 15.82
N SER A 269 -7.24 -10.41 15.04
CA SER A 269 -7.46 -11.79 15.46
C SER A 269 -7.21 -12.75 14.30
N TRP A 270 -6.91 -14.00 14.62
CA TRP A 270 -6.71 -15.07 13.64
C TRP A 270 -8.00 -15.56 12.99
N SER A 271 -9.14 -15.02 13.36
CA SER A 271 -10.43 -15.38 12.74
C SER A 271 -10.37 -15.22 11.22
N GLY A 272 -10.77 -16.24 10.49
CA GLY A 272 -10.79 -16.26 9.04
C GLY A 272 -9.41 -16.42 8.38
N ILE A 273 -8.35 -16.72 9.14
CA ILE A 273 -7.02 -17.08 8.60
C ILE A 273 -6.93 -18.61 8.52
N GLU A 274 -6.46 -19.11 7.39
CA GLU A 274 -6.31 -20.55 7.12
C GLU A 274 -4.98 -21.08 7.69
N ILE A 275 -4.91 -21.18 9.01
CA ILE A 275 -3.69 -21.55 9.76
C ILE A 275 -3.11 -22.87 9.28
N SER A 276 -3.93 -23.89 9.07
CA SER A 276 -3.47 -25.20 8.62
C SER A 276 -2.78 -25.17 7.25
N GLN A 277 -3.23 -24.30 6.35
CA GLN A 277 -2.56 -24.11 5.06
C GLN A 277 -1.22 -23.38 5.24
N LEU A 278 -1.14 -22.41 6.15
CA LEU A 278 0.12 -21.71 6.46
C LEU A 278 1.13 -22.65 7.09
N GLU A 279 0.73 -23.48 8.05
CA GLU A 279 1.60 -24.46 8.69
C GLU A 279 2.11 -25.53 7.72
N ALA A 280 1.31 -25.91 6.73
CA ALA A 280 1.74 -26.82 5.67
C ALA A 280 2.84 -26.22 4.77
N LEU A 281 3.06 -24.89 4.83
CA LEU A 281 4.12 -24.21 4.07
C LEU A 281 5.43 -24.06 4.84
N GLN A 282 5.58 -24.64 6.04
CA GLN A 282 6.78 -24.50 6.86
C GLN A 282 8.06 -24.83 6.09
N ASP A 283 8.08 -25.96 5.38
CA ASP A 283 9.21 -26.41 4.59
C ASP A 283 9.02 -26.18 3.08
N PHE A 284 8.16 -25.21 2.76
CA PHE A 284 7.74 -24.94 1.40
C PHE A 284 8.87 -24.44 0.52
N LYS A 285 9.04 -25.09 -0.61
CA LYS A 285 9.83 -24.59 -1.73
C LYS A 285 8.89 -24.37 -2.90
N PHE A 286 8.73 -23.13 -3.31
CA PHE A 286 7.90 -22.79 -4.46
C PHE A 286 8.44 -23.49 -5.71
N THR A 287 7.93 -24.66 -6.00
CA THR A 287 8.37 -25.50 -7.12
C THR A 287 7.24 -25.86 -8.06
N GLN A 288 5.99 -25.58 -7.66
CA GLN A 288 4.81 -26.09 -8.34
C GLN A 288 4.01 -24.96 -9.01
N ASN A 289 3.60 -25.26 -10.24
CA ASN A 289 2.57 -24.53 -10.94
C ASN A 289 1.25 -24.65 -10.16
N GLY A 290 0.38 -23.66 -10.22
CA GLY A 290 -0.95 -23.68 -9.62
C GLY A 290 -1.04 -23.19 -8.17
N MET A 291 0.07 -23.04 -7.44
CA MET A 291 0.04 -22.53 -6.06
C MET A 291 0.14 -21.00 -5.96
N ILE A 292 0.38 -20.31 -7.06
CA ILE A 292 0.60 -18.86 -7.06
C ILE A 292 -0.61 -18.10 -6.51
N GLU A 293 -1.82 -18.56 -6.86
CA GLU A 293 -3.07 -17.96 -6.42
C GLU A 293 -3.29 -18.16 -4.91
N ASP A 294 -3.04 -19.37 -4.40
CA ASP A 294 -3.14 -19.65 -2.95
C ASP A 294 -2.11 -18.85 -2.16
N ILE A 295 -0.88 -18.74 -2.65
CA ILE A 295 0.16 -17.91 -2.02
C ILE A 295 -0.26 -16.43 -2.01
N ALA A 296 -0.77 -15.89 -3.12
CA ALA A 296 -1.23 -14.51 -3.19
C ALA A 296 -2.37 -14.26 -2.19
N ARG A 297 -3.36 -15.14 -2.14
CA ARG A 297 -4.50 -15.06 -1.21
C ARG A 297 -4.05 -15.14 0.26
N LEU A 298 -3.18 -16.11 0.60
CA LEU A 298 -2.63 -16.23 1.95
C LEU A 298 -1.79 -15.02 2.35
N GLN A 299 -0.94 -14.48 1.45
CA GLN A 299 -0.21 -13.24 1.70
C GLN A 299 -1.15 -12.07 1.99
N MET A 300 -2.21 -11.89 1.17
CA MET A 300 -3.21 -10.84 1.39
C MET A 300 -3.93 -11.00 2.73
N SER A 301 -4.29 -12.24 3.12
CA SER A 301 -4.95 -12.49 4.40
C SER A 301 -4.08 -12.10 5.60
N LEU A 302 -2.78 -12.37 5.53
CA LEU A 302 -1.79 -12.01 6.55
C LEU A 302 -1.50 -10.51 6.56
N VAL A 303 -1.47 -9.84 5.40
CA VAL A 303 -1.35 -8.38 5.34
C VAL A 303 -2.56 -7.71 5.98
N ALA A 304 -3.78 -8.20 5.71
CA ALA A 304 -4.99 -7.69 6.36
C ALA A 304 -4.93 -7.84 7.89
N LEU A 305 -4.43 -8.98 8.40
CA LEU A 305 -4.19 -9.17 9.83
C LEU A 305 -3.10 -8.22 10.35
N ALA A 306 -1.97 -8.08 9.66
CA ALA A 306 -0.88 -7.19 10.04
C ALA A 306 -1.36 -5.73 10.14
N PHE A 307 -2.19 -5.27 9.20
CA PHE A 307 -2.78 -3.94 9.22
C PHE A 307 -3.78 -3.77 10.38
N ALA A 308 -4.68 -4.73 10.58
CA ALA A 308 -5.61 -4.70 11.70
C ALA A 308 -4.90 -4.69 13.07
N CYS A 309 -3.74 -5.33 13.18
CA CYS A 309 -2.89 -5.31 14.37
C CYS A 309 -1.95 -4.09 14.43
N ASN A 310 -2.00 -3.19 13.44
CA ASN A 310 -1.06 -2.06 13.30
C ASN A 310 0.42 -2.48 13.38
N TYR A 311 0.72 -3.68 12.86
CA TYR A 311 2.08 -4.22 12.83
C TYR A 311 2.94 -3.52 11.78
N ASN A 312 2.32 -3.18 10.64
CA ASN A 312 2.95 -2.46 9.55
C ASN A 312 1.91 -1.56 8.87
N ARG A 313 2.33 -0.45 8.26
CA ARG A 313 1.44 0.53 7.62
C ARG A 313 1.42 0.41 6.10
N THR A 314 2.42 -0.25 5.54
CA THR A 314 2.53 -0.38 4.08
C THR A 314 3.11 -1.74 3.69
N ALA A 315 2.60 -2.29 2.60
CA ALA A 315 3.01 -3.57 2.05
C ALA A 315 3.05 -3.54 0.52
N THR A 316 3.88 -4.40 -0.07
CA THR A 316 3.87 -4.72 -1.50
C THR A 316 3.68 -6.21 -1.70
N LEU A 317 2.95 -6.60 -2.75
CA LEU A 317 2.83 -7.96 -3.22
C LEU A 317 3.09 -7.98 -4.74
N GLN A 318 4.23 -8.51 -5.14
CA GLN A 318 4.47 -8.82 -6.53
C GLN A 318 3.85 -10.18 -6.86
N TRP A 319 3.04 -10.25 -7.89
CA TRP A 319 2.29 -11.42 -8.30
C TRP A 319 2.79 -11.94 -9.65
N GLY A 320 3.67 -12.91 -9.59
CA GLY A 320 4.47 -13.40 -10.71
C GLY A 320 5.83 -12.71 -10.86
N ASP A 321 6.76 -13.35 -11.55
CA ASP A 321 8.01 -12.71 -12.01
C ASP A 321 7.80 -12.05 -13.39
N GLY A 322 8.78 -11.28 -13.85
CA GLY A 322 8.63 -10.55 -15.12
C GLY A 322 8.42 -11.43 -16.35
N THR A 323 8.64 -12.74 -16.26
CA THR A 323 8.44 -13.70 -17.35
C THR A 323 7.60 -14.88 -16.93
N ASP A 324 6.67 -14.68 -16.05
CA ASP A 324 5.87 -15.68 -15.33
C ASP A 324 5.82 -17.07 -15.97
N GLY A 325 6.69 -17.94 -15.46
CA GLY A 325 6.82 -19.33 -15.93
C GLY A 325 5.76 -20.28 -15.37
N THR A 326 4.71 -19.76 -14.72
CA THR A 326 3.63 -20.57 -14.15
C THR A 326 2.77 -21.18 -15.26
N VAL A 327 2.47 -22.46 -15.14
CA VAL A 327 1.45 -23.13 -15.96
C VAL A 327 0.15 -23.08 -15.16
N TYR A 328 -0.73 -22.16 -15.52
CA TYR A 328 -2.02 -21.99 -14.84
C TYR A 328 -2.99 -23.08 -15.23
N ASP A 329 -3.72 -23.61 -14.25
CA ASP A 329 -4.78 -24.59 -14.45
C ASP A 329 -6.11 -23.87 -14.80
N VAL A 330 -6.25 -23.54 -16.09
CA VAL A 330 -7.48 -22.97 -16.66
C VAL A 330 -7.90 -23.81 -17.87
N PRO A 331 -9.21 -23.86 -18.23
CA PRO A 331 -9.72 -24.74 -19.25
C PRO A 331 -8.98 -24.69 -20.58
N SER A 332 -8.72 -23.51 -21.10
CA SER A 332 -8.02 -23.35 -22.38
C SER A 332 -6.54 -23.76 -22.28
N ASN A 333 -5.89 -23.60 -21.12
CA ASN A 333 -4.51 -24.01 -20.93
C ASN A 333 -4.37 -25.52 -20.68
N ALA A 334 -5.41 -26.22 -20.29
CA ALA A 334 -5.41 -27.69 -20.20
C ALA A 334 -5.02 -28.35 -21.54
N THR A 335 -5.32 -27.69 -22.66
CA THR A 335 -4.92 -28.12 -24.02
C THR A 335 -3.51 -27.64 -24.38
N LEU A 336 -3.15 -26.41 -24.04
CA LEU A 336 -1.87 -25.81 -24.41
C LEU A 336 -0.72 -26.28 -23.54
N GLN A 337 -0.94 -26.41 -22.23
CA GLN A 337 0.08 -26.69 -21.20
C GLN A 337 1.25 -25.69 -21.27
N TRP A 338 0.93 -24.42 -21.59
CA TRP A 338 1.92 -23.38 -21.77
C TRP A 338 2.16 -22.62 -20.47
N LYS A 339 3.37 -22.12 -20.32
CA LYS A 339 3.72 -21.11 -19.33
C LYS A 339 2.99 -19.80 -19.66
N PHE A 340 2.71 -19.01 -18.62
CA PHE A 340 1.92 -17.78 -18.81
C PHE A 340 2.58 -16.79 -19.76
N ASN A 341 3.88 -16.58 -19.70
CA ASN A 341 4.58 -15.72 -20.64
C ASN A 341 4.42 -16.15 -22.12
N PHE A 342 4.25 -17.46 -22.41
CA PHE A 342 3.95 -17.94 -23.76
C PHE A 342 2.48 -17.76 -24.14
N ILE A 343 1.57 -17.96 -23.17
CA ILE A 343 0.14 -17.67 -23.36
C ILE A 343 -0.04 -16.20 -23.73
N CYS A 344 0.60 -15.34 -22.97
CA CYS A 344 0.52 -13.91 -23.13
C CYS A 344 1.05 -13.45 -24.51
N ASN A 345 2.12 -14.06 -25.01
CA ASN A 345 2.68 -13.78 -26.34
C ASN A 345 1.97 -14.52 -27.48
N GLY A 346 1.07 -15.43 -27.18
CA GLY A 346 0.38 -16.25 -28.19
C GLY A 346 1.29 -17.27 -28.91
N THR A 347 2.52 -17.48 -28.44
CA THR A 347 3.54 -18.36 -29.07
C THR A 347 4.47 -18.95 -28.02
N MET A 348 5.00 -20.15 -28.30
CA MET A 348 6.03 -20.79 -27.48
C MET A 348 7.45 -20.22 -27.71
N SER A 349 7.60 -19.17 -28.47
CA SER A 349 8.91 -18.53 -28.71
C SER A 349 8.92 -17.12 -28.13
N ASP A 350 10.03 -16.70 -27.54
CA ASP A 350 10.21 -15.33 -27.00
C ASP A 350 10.34 -14.26 -28.10
N SER A 351 10.10 -14.62 -29.36
CA SER A 351 10.57 -13.80 -30.49
C SER A 351 9.49 -12.94 -31.16
N ALA A 352 8.23 -13.21 -31.04
CA ALA A 352 7.15 -12.35 -31.56
C ALA A 352 5.77 -12.78 -31.08
N ALA A 353 4.90 -11.81 -30.78
CA ALA A 353 3.50 -12.07 -30.56
C ALA A 353 2.85 -12.72 -31.79
N ALA A 354 2.01 -13.72 -31.54
CA ALA A 354 1.24 -14.41 -32.57
C ALA A 354 -0.24 -14.30 -32.29
N ASP A 355 -1.04 -14.21 -33.34
CA ASP A 355 -2.51 -14.30 -33.22
C ASP A 355 -2.88 -15.77 -32.93
N ASN A 356 -3.14 -16.07 -31.67
CA ASN A 356 -3.57 -17.40 -31.21
C ASN A 356 -4.82 -17.25 -30.33
N PRO A 357 -6.01 -17.48 -30.89
CA PRO A 357 -7.28 -17.31 -30.16
C PRO A 357 -7.37 -18.15 -28.90
N LEU A 358 -6.80 -19.37 -28.88
CA LEU A 358 -6.81 -20.25 -27.71
C LEU A 358 -5.90 -19.69 -26.60
N ALA A 359 -4.74 -19.15 -26.95
CA ALA A 359 -3.87 -18.49 -25.99
C ALA A 359 -4.51 -17.22 -25.43
N THR A 360 -5.14 -16.39 -26.27
CA THR A 360 -5.88 -15.22 -25.83
C THR A 360 -7.05 -15.60 -24.89
N GLN A 361 -7.75 -16.68 -25.18
CA GLN A 361 -8.80 -17.19 -24.31
C GLN A 361 -8.23 -17.66 -22.96
N ALA A 362 -7.13 -18.43 -22.99
CA ALA A 362 -6.45 -18.88 -21.76
C ALA A 362 -5.97 -17.69 -20.93
N HIS A 363 -5.46 -16.62 -21.56
CA HIS A 363 -5.06 -15.39 -20.87
C HIS A 363 -6.27 -14.73 -20.18
N ALA A 364 -7.41 -14.61 -20.87
CA ALA A 364 -8.63 -14.03 -20.28
C ALA A 364 -9.18 -14.88 -19.12
N GLU A 365 -9.04 -16.21 -19.19
CA GLU A 365 -9.39 -17.12 -18.08
C GLU A 365 -8.44 -16.94 -16.88
N ILE A 366 -7.13 -16.73 -17.11
CA ILE A 366 -6.15 -16.42 -16.07
C ILE A 366 -6.43 -15.05 -15.43
N ASP A 367 -6.78 -14.04 -16.24
CA ASP A 367 -7.19 -12.73 -15.72
C ASP A 367 -8.41 -12.88 -14.79
N ALA A 368 -9.40 -13.67 -15.17
CA ALA A 368 -10.57 -13.95 -14.34
C ALA A 368 -10.20 -14.68 -13.03
N LEU A 369 -9.31 -15.67 -13.10
CA LEU A 369 -8.80 -16.40 -11.93
C LEU A 369 -8.05 -15.46 -10.96
N ARG A 370 -7.18 -14.59 -11.48
CA ARG A 370 -6.48 -13.57 -10.69
C ARG A 370 -7.45 -12.60 -10.02
N MET A 371 -8.50 -12.17 -10.73
CA MET A 371 -9.53 -11.30 -10.14
C MET A 371 -10.38 -12.01 -9.09
N GLN A 372 -10.66 -13.30 -9.26
CA GLN A 372 -11.32 -14.12 -8.24
C GLN A 372 -10.46 -14.23 -6.96
N THR A 373 -9.17 -14.50 -7.12
CA THR A 373 -8.22 -14.56 -6.00
C THR A 373 -8.09 -13.19 -5.32
N PHE A 374 -8.06 -12.11 -6.10
CA PHE A 374 -8.03 -10.75 -5.57
C PHE A 374 -9.29 -10.43 -4.76
N ALA A 375 -10.49 -10.80 -5.27
CA ALA A 375 -11.74 -10.65 -4.52
C ALA A 375 -11.71 -11.39 -3.18
N ALA A 376 -11.27 -12.66 -3.18
CA ALA A 376 -11.12 -13.45 -1.95
C ALA A 376 -10.11 -12.81 -0.97
N GLY A 377 -9.03 -12.26 -1.48
CA GLY A 377 -8.07 -11.47 -0.69
C GLY A 377 -8.73 -10.23 -0.05
N LEU A 378 -9.53 -9.49 -0.81
CA LEU A 378 -10.24 -8.29 -0.33
C LEU A 378 -11.28 -8.63 0.75
N ASP A 379 -11.88 -9.82 0.73
CA ASP A 379 -12.80 -10.27 1.79
C ASP A 379 -12.13 -10.29 3.16
N HIS A 380 -10.83 -10.59 3.26
CA HIS A 380 -10.08 -10.52 4.52
C HIS A 380 -9.91 -9.09 5.04
N PHE A 381 -9.74 -8.11 4.14
CA PHE A 381 -9.70 -6.68 4.50
C PHE A 381 -11.07 -6.18 4.93
N LYS A 382 -12.12 -6.56 4.20
CA LYS A 382 -13.52 -6.21 4.52
C LYS A 382 -13.96 -6.79 5.87
N ALA A 383 -13.64 -8.07 6.15
CA ALA A 383 -13.95 -8.73 7.41
C ALA A 383 -13.30 -8.04 8.63
N ARG A 384 -12.20 -7.29 8.42
CA ARG A 384 -11.50 -6.52 9.44
C ARG A 384 -11.86 -5.03 9.47
N GLU A 385 -12.88 -4.64 8.70
CA GLU A 385 -13.35 -3.23 8.59
C GLU A 385 -12.21 -2.27 8.21
N LEU A 386 -11.41 -2.67 7.22
CA LEU A 386 -10.27 -1.88 6.75
C LEU A 386 -10.61 -0.97 5.56
N GLN A 387 -11.82 -1.04 4.98
CA GLN A 387 -12.19 -0.30 3.76
C GLN A 387 -12.06 1.22 3.91
N ASP A 388 -12.37 1.76 5.11
CA ASP A 388 -12.31 3.20 5.40
C ASP A 388 -10.97 3.60 6.06
N LYS A 389 -10.02 2.68 6.15
CA LYS A 389 -8.71 2.86 6.82
C LYS A 389 -7.54 2.41 5.96
N SER A 390 -7.81 1.95 4.76
CA SER A 390 -6.77 1.46 3.87
C SER A 390 -7.12 1.70 2.42
N PHE A 391 -6.12 1.49 1.57
CA PHE A 391 -6.36 1.20 0.17
C PHE A 391 -5.52 0.00 -0.26
N VAL A 392 -6.06 -0.77 -1.20
CA VAL A 392 -5.37 -1.86 -1.88
C VAL A 392 -5.34 -1.52 -3.36
N LEU A 393 -4.16 -1.19 -3.89
CA LEU A 393 -3.95 -1.02 -5.32
C LEU A 393 -3.62 -2.36 -5.94
N TRP A 394 -4.37 -2.77 -6.96
CA TRP A 394 -3.96 -3.78 -7.92
C TRP A 394 -3.62 -3.12 -9.25
N THR A 395 -2.48 -3.46 -9.81
CA THR A 395 -2.04 -3.01 -11.13
C THR A 395 -1.25 -4.11 -11.85
N ASN A 396 -0.72 -3.83 -13.02
CA ASN A 396 0.04 -4.79 -13.81
C ASN A 396 1.33 -4.15 -14.36
N GLY A 397 2.31 -4.96 -14.74
CA GLY A 397 3.52 -4.49 -15.41
C GLY A 397 3.25 -3.86 -16.77
N PHE A 398 2.21 -4.34 -17.47
CA PHE A 398 1.78 -3.86 -18.79
C PHE A 398 0.26 -3.68 -18.83
N ALA A 399 -0.19 -2.91 -19.82
CA ALA A 399 -1.61 -2.89 -20.18
C ALA A 399 -1.99 -4.12 -21.02
N ASP A 400 -1.09 -4.52 -21.91
CA ASP A 400 -1.29 -5.57 -22.89
C ASP A 400 0.05 -6.28 -23.14
N CYS A 401 0.08 -7.58 -22.97
CA CYS A 401 1.31 -8.35 -23.08
C CYS A 401 1.83 -8.47 -24.51
N PRO A 402 1.03 -8.84 -25.52
CA PRO A 402 1.58 -9.01 -26.86
C PRO A 402 2.27 -7.75 -27.40
N ALA A 403 1.79 -6.57 -26.97
CA ALA A 403 2.37 -5.29 -27.37
C ALA A 403 3.36 -4.72 -26.35
N TYR A 404 3.54 -5.35 -25.17
CA TYR A 404 4.32 -4.79 -24.05
C TYR A 404 3.92 -3.34 -23.75
N SER A 405 2.61 -3.05 -23.81
CA SER A 405 2.12 -1.69 -23.76
C SER A 405 2.26 -1.09 -22.37
N SER A 406 3.00 0.01 -22.28
CA SER A 406 3.09 0.84 -21.08
C SER A 406 1.99 1.92 -21.01
N LYS A 407 1.03 1.90 -21.94
CA LYS A 407 -0.06 2.88 -22.03
C LYS A 407 -1.37 2.27 -21.58
N ASP A 408 -2.16 3.07 -20.85
CA ASP A 408 -3.47 2.66 -20.33
C ASP A 408 -3.38 1.39 -19.45
N VAL A 409 -2.38 1.35 -18.59
CA VAL A 409 -2.15 0.22 -17.68
C VAL A 409 -3.31 0.15 -16.67
N PRO A 410 -3.87 -1.04 -16.40
CA PRO A 410 -5.01 -1.16 -15.49
C PRO A 410 -4.64 -0.86 -14.04
N HIS A 411 -5.50 -0.08 -13.38
CA HIS A 411 -5.42 0.19 -11.94
C HIS A 411 -6.78 -0.04 -11.31
N ILE A 412 -6.79 -0.82 -10.25
CA ILE A 412 -7.97 -1.10 -9.44
C ILE A 412 -7.61 -0.76 -7.99
N ILE A 413 -8.35 0.16 -7.39
CA ILE A 413 -8.13 0.58 -6.01
C ILE A 413 -9.34 0.18 -5.20
N TRP A 414 -9.15 -0.58 -4.13
CA TRP A 414 -10.16 -0.91 -3.15
C TRP A 414 -9.88 -0.16 -1.85
N GLY A 415 -10.92 0.41 -1.25
CA GLY A 415 -10.82 1.20 -0.03
C GLY A 415 -10.58 2.68 -0.30
N ASP A 416 -11.12 3.55 0.58
CA ASP A 416 -11.15 5.00 0.37
C ASP A 416 -9.91 5.74 0.86
N GLY A 417 -8.92 5.01 1.43
CA GLY A 417 -7.71 5.64 1.92
C GLY A 417 -7.96 6.71 2.98
N GLY A 418 -8.87 6.45 3.93
CA GLY A 418 -9.23 7.39 4.98
C GLY A 418 -10.05 8.58 4.47
N GLY A 419 -10.89 8.33 3.48
CA GLY A 419 -11.75 9.34 2.85
C GLY A 419 -11.07 10.19 1.78
N HIS A 420 -9.83 9.86 1.38
CA HIS A 420 -9.08 10.64 0.39
C HIS A 420 -9.41 10.25 -1.06
N LEU A 421 -9.80 8.99 -1.28
CA LEU A 421 -10.00 8.41 -2.60
C LEU A 421 -11.48 8.19 -2.91
N LYS A 422 -11.88 8.41 -4.16
CA LYS A 422 -13.22 8.07 -4.65
C LYS A 422 -13.49 6.58 -4.54
N GLN A 423 -14.77 6.24 -4.40
CA GLN A 423 -15.24 4.87 -4.35
C GLN A 423 -16.43 4.68 -5.28
N GLY A 424 -16.67 3.43 -5.72
CA GLY A 424 -17.80 3.05 -6.55
C GLY A 424 -17.76 3.68 -7.95
N MET A 425 -16.58 3.90 -8.53
CA MET A 425 -16.41 4.62 -9.79
C MET A 425 -15.41 3.95 -10.74
N TYR A 426 -15.66 4.10 -12.04
CA TYR A 426 -14.70 3.85 -13.11
C TYR A 426 -14.37 5.18 -13.80
N VAL A 427 -13.12 5.61 -13.73
CA VAL A 427 -12.67 6.93 -14.19
C VAL A 427 -11.58 6.83 -15.24
N ASP A 428 -11.46 7.88 -16.07
CA ASP A 428 -10.36 8.06 -17.01
C ASP A 428 -9.42 9.16 -16.50
N ALA A 429 -8.14 8.84 -16.36
CA ALA A 429 -7.07 9.75 -15.94
C ALA A 429 -6.59 10.70 -17.06
N GLY A 430 -7.10 10.56 -18.28
CA GLY A 430 -6.78 11.45 -19.39
C GLY A 430 -5.39 11.26 -20.00
N ASN A 431 -4.86 10.03 -20.03
CA ASN A 431 -3.57 9.69 -20.63
C ASN A 431 -2.36 10.39 -19.95
N THR A 432 -2.30 10.26 -18.62
CA THR A 432 -1.23 10.82 -17.79
C THR A 432 -0.18 9.76 -17.40
N SER A 433 0.96 10.21 -16.86
CA SER A 433 1.90 9.28 -16.20
C SER A 433 1.37 8.83 -14.84
N ASN A 434 1.98 7.78 -14.26
CA ASN A 434 1.59 7.29 -12.93
C ASN A 434 2.03 8.20 -11.76
N SER A 435 2.83 9.25 -11.99
CA SER A 435 3.26 10.19 -10.91
C SER A 435 2.08 10.83 -10.17
N PRO A 436 1.08 11.46 -10.82
CA PRO A 436 -0.06 12.06 -10.11
C PRO A 436 -0.91 11.03 -9.36
N LEU A 437 -1.04 9.81 -9.88
CA LEU A 437 -1.73 8.73 -9.19
C LEU A 437 -0.97 8.34 -7.91
N LEU A 438 0.34 8.12 -8.01
CA LEU A 438 1.15 7.78 -6.84
C LEU A 438 1.23 8.93 -5.83
N ASN A 439 1.24 10.20 -6.28
CA ASN A 439 1.09 11.36 -5.40
C ASN A 439 -0.20 11.28 -4.57
N SER A 440 -1.34 10.95 -5.20
CA SER A 440 -2.62 10.78 -4.51
C SER A 440 -2.58 9.64 -3.50
N LEU A 441 -2.03 8.48 -3.87
CA LEU A 441 -1.94 7.30 -3.00
C LEU A 441 -0.98 7.51 -1.84
N ILE A 442 0.18 8.13 -2.07
CA ILE A 442 1.12 8.46 -1.00
C ILE A 442 0.47 9.47 -0.05
N THR A 443 -0.20 10.53 -0.57
CA THR A 443 -0.92 11.50 0.27
C THR A 443 -1.98 10.83 1.14
N ALA A 444 -2.78 9.92 0.58
CA ALA A 444 -3.76 9.15 1.33
C ALA A 444 -3.10 8.36 2.49
N ALA A 445 -1.96 7.70 2.22
CA ALA A 445 -1.28 6.87 3.21
C ALA A 445 -0.59 7.67 4.33
N ILE A 446 -0.17 8.92 4.06
CA ILE A 446 0.56 9.76 5.02
C ILE A 446 -0.28 10.88 5.64
N GLN A 447 -1.59 10.91 5.40
CA GLN A 447 -2.46 12.03 5.82
C GLN A 447 -2.44 12.29 7.33
N ASP A 448 -2.17 11.28 8.16
CA ASP A 448 -2.02 11.42 9.60
C ASP A 448 -0.74 12.18 10.01
N THR A 449 0.20 12.38 9.10
CA THR A 449 1.36 13.25 9.30
C THR A 449 1.05 14.73 9.01
N GLY A 450 -0.09 15.00 8.37
CA GLY A 450 -0.45 16.35 7.89
C GLY A 450 0.35 16.78 6.66
N GLU A 451 1.10 15.88 6.02
CA GLU A 451 1.85 16.15 4.80
C GLU A 451 1.09 15.70 3.55
N THR A 452 1.43 16.27 2.40
CA THR A 452 0.98 15.84 1.08
C THR A 452 2.16 15.49 0.20
N MET A 453 1.91 14.70 -0.83
CA MET A 453 2.89 14.36 -1.86
C MET A 453 2.42 14.92 -3.19
N ASP A 454 3.24 15.78 -3.81
CA ASP A 454 2.90 16.44 -5.07
C ASP A 454 3.99 16.31 -6.14
N THR A 455 5.16 15.75 -5.81
CA THR A 455 6.33 15.74 -6.71
C THR A 455 7.05 14.38 -6.75
N PHE A 456 6.31 13.29 -6.53
CA PHE A 456 6.88 11.95 -6.61
C PHE A 456 7.01 11.48 -8.06
N GLY A 457 8.19 10.93 -8.42
CA GLY A 457 8.47 10.47 -9.77
C GLY A 457 8.91 11.57 -10.74
N ALA A 458 8.90 11.28 -12.04
CA ALA A 458 9.35 12.19 -13.11
C ALA A 458 8.19 12.82 -13.91
N GLY A 459 6.94 12.50 -13.58
CA GLY A 459 5.76 12.99 -14.28
C GLY A 459 5.29 14.37 -13.79
N PRO A 460 4.10 14.79 -14.23
CA PRO A 460 3.48 16.04 -13.77
C PRO A 460 3.35 16.09 -12.25
N ALA A 461 3.57 17.29 -11.70
CA ALA A 461 3.34 17.55 -10.27
C ALA A 461 1.85 17.57 -9.94
N GLY A 462 1.53 17.41 -8.65
CA GLY A 462 0.18 17.40 -8.13
C GLY A 462 -0.43 15.99 -8.05
N GLN A 463 -1.56 15.91 -7.40
CA GLN A 463 -2.36 14.70 -7.27
C GLN A 463 -3.28 14.53 -8.49
N LEU A 464 -3.79 13.33 -8.72
CA LEU A 464 -4.69 13.01 -9.82
C LEU A 464 -6.15 13.34 -9.47
N PRO A 465 -6.75 14.43 -9.99
CA PRO A 465 -8.10 14.85 -9.55
C PRO A 465 -9.19 13.80 -9.82
N ALA A 466 -8.99 12.97 -10.83
CA ALA A 466 -9.95 11.92 -11.20
C ALA A 466 -10.18 10.90 -10.07
N VAL A 467 -9.17 10.69 -9.18
CA VAL A 467 -9.24 9.68 -8.10
C VAL A 467 -9.55 10.26 -6.72
N LEU A 468 -9.52 11.58 -6.55
CA LEU A 468 -9.74 12.22 -5.26
C LEU A 468 -11.23 12.25 -4.91
N ALA A 469 -11.56 11.99 -3.64
CA ALA A 469 -12.90 12.22 -3.11
C ALA A 469 -13.31 13.70 -3.26
N PRO A 470 -14.62 13.99 -3.39
CA PRO A 470 -15.10 15.37 -3.56
C PRO A 470 -14.87 16.25 -2.32
#